data_15bcb5b058d9bd70c1d6589d84d787ae
#
_entry.id   15bcb5b058d9bd70c1d6589d84d787ae
#
_cell.length_a   1.000
_cell.length_b   1.000
_cell.length_c   1.000
_cell.angle_alpha   90.00
_cell.angle_beta   90.00
_cell.angle_gamma   90.00
#
_symmetry.space_group_name_H-M   'P 1'
#
loop_
_entity.id
_entity.type
_entity.pdbx_description
1 polymer ?
#
loop_
_entity_poly.entity_id
_entity_poly.type
_entity_poly.pdbx_seq_one_letter_code
_entity_poly.pdbx_strand_id
1 'polypeptide(L)'
;PGSGLYKSTDGGDTWTLLTNAGLDNGLPTGDVGRIGISIHRADPRIVYASVEQGERYNASTAYEERVSGIYRSEDRGASWEFMSDWNPRPMYASQPLVDPNDDQRIYMLNAYSYSDDGGRTFTVPRDHRTHGDDRLVWVNPDDSNHVLKADDGGLGISYDRGDHFLYVTNLPV
;
A
#
# COMPACT_ATOMS: atom_id res chain seq x y z
N PRO A 1 10.32 21.25 6.31
CA PRO A 1 9.86 21.03 4.97
C PRO A 1 9.32 19.63 4.87
N GLY A 2 8.18 19.49 4.76
CA GLY A 2 7.08 18.71 4.99
C GLY A 2 6.90 17.50 4.12
N SER A 3 7.55 16.36 4.35
CA SER A 3 6.94 15.06 4.00
C SER A 3 5.65 14.91 4.77
N GLY A 4 4.57 14.45 4.13
CA GLY A 4 3.32 14.26 4.80
C GLY A 4 2.19 13.86 3.86
N LEU A 5 1.12 13.37 4.44
CA LEU A 5 -0.12 13.12 3.72
C LEU A 5 -0.98 14.39 3.77
N TYR A 6 -1.38 14.86 2.61
CA TYR A 6 -2.21 16.05 2.47
C TYR A 6 -3.54 15.72 1.82
N LYS A 7 -4.58 16.41 2.22
CA LYS A 7 -5.94 16.29 1.67
C LYS A 7 -6.46 17.65 1.24
N SER A 8 -7.05 17.68 0.06
CA SER A 8 -7.87 18.80 -0.43
C SER A 8 -9.34 18.39 -0.48
N THR A 9 -10.26 19.32 -0.22
CA THR A 9 -11.72 19.16 -0.36
C THR A 9 -12.32 20.18 -1.33
N ASP A 10 -11.49 21.00 -1.97
CA ASP A 10 -11.89 22.11 -2.85
C ASP A 10 -11.22 22.04 -4.23
N GLY A 11 -10.91 20.81 -4.70
CA GLY A 11 -10.32 20.59 -6.01
C GLY A 11 -8.82 20.90 -6.11
N GLY A 12 -8.15 21.05 -4.97
CA GLY A 12 -6.72 21.31 -4.91
C GLY A 12 -6.34 22.76 -4.63
N ASP A 13 -7.32 23.64 -4.40
CA ASP A 13 -7.10 25.04 -4.09
C ASP A 13 -6.44 25.20 -2.71
N THR A 14 -6.89 24.39 -1.72
CA THR A 14 -6.25 24.35 -0.40
C THR A 14 -5.95 22.91 0.03
N TRP A 15 -4.93 22.75 0.89
CA TRP A 15 -4.47 21.45 1.36
C TRP A 15 -4.27 21.44 2.87
N THR A 16 -4.81 20.41 3.51
CA THR A 16 -4.63 20.15 4.94
C THR A 16 -3.66 19.01 5.15
N LEU A 17 -2.63 19.21 5.98
CA LEU A 17 -1.68 18.17 6.37
C LEU A 17 -2.35 17.23 7.37
N LEU A 18 -2.48 15.95 7.02
CA LEU A 18 -3.12 14.90 7.84
C LEU A 18 -2.15 14.25 8.83
N THR A 19 -0.86 14.20 8.53
CA THR A 19 0.20 13.69 9.43
C THR A 19 0.70 14.75 10.41
N ASN A 20 -0.23 15.52 10.97
CA ASN A 20 0.07 16.62 11.88
C ASN A 20 -0.22 16.20 13.33
N ALA A 21 0.72 16.43 14.22
CA ALA A 21 0.59 16.14 15.65
C ALA A 21 -0.61 16.82 16.34
N GLY A 22 -1.18 17.87 15.73
CA GLY A 22 -2.40 18.53 16.20
C GLY A 22 -3.69 17.80 15.83
N LEU A 23 -3.62 16.75 15.00
CA LEU A 23 -4.75 15.96 14.55
C LEU A 23 -4.65 14.57 15.18
N ASP A 24 -5.53 14.26 16.10
CA ASP A 24 -5.67 12.90 16.64
C ASP A 24 -6.53 12.06 15.67
N ASN A 25 -5.98 11.74 14.53
CA ASN A 25 -6.67 11.05 13.44
C ASN A 25 -6.15 9.62 13.17
N GLY A 26 -5.26 9.11 14.01
CA GLY A 26 -4.71 7.75 13.91
C GLY A 26 -3.50 7.61 12.98
N LEU A 27 -3.10 8.65 12.22
CA LEU A 27 -1.87 8.64 11.44
C LEU A 27 -0.65 8.93 12.31
N PRO A 28 0.53 8.43 11.93
CA PRO A 28 1.76 8.80 12.63
C PRO A 28 2.07 10.28 12.48
N THR A 29 2.64 10.84 13.51
CA THR A 29 3.03 12.25 13.59
C THR A 29 4.53 12.39 13.58
N GLY A 30 5.02 13.54 13.12
CA GLY A 30 6.45 13.84 13.02
C GLY A 30 6.99 13.58 11.62
N ASP A 31 8.28 13.23 11.53
CA ASP A 31 8.94 13.01 10.24
C ASP A 31 8.50 11.68 9.64
N VAL A 32 7.83 11.74 8.51
CA VAL A 32 7.44 10.59 7.70
C VAL A 32 8.23 10.58 6.39
N GLY A 33 8.56 9.40 5.92
CA GLY A 33 9.24 9.18 4.66
C GLY A 33 8.25 9.00 3.51
N ARG A 34 8.42 7.91 2.77
CA ARG A 34 7.55 7.59 1.65
C ARG A 34 6.14 7.23 2.11
N ILE A 35 5.14 7.74 1.39
CA ILE A 35 3.74 7.39 1.57
C ILE A 35 3.19 6.88 0.24
N GLY A 36 2.61 5.68 0.24
CA GLY A 36 1.81 5.14 -0.86
C GLY A 36 0.33 5.24 -0.51
N ILE A 37 -0.53 5.50 -1.50
CA ILE A 37 -1.98 5.64 -1.29
C ILE A 37 -2.72 4.80 -2.33
N SER A 38 -3.82 4.18 -1.89
CA SER A 38 -4.79 3.53 -2.76
C SER A 38 -6.20 3.81 -2.28
N ILE A 39 -7.09 4.15 -3.22
CA ILE A 39 -8.50 4.44 -2.94
C ILE A 39 -9.34 3.34 -3.57
N HIS A 40 -10.26 2.77 -2.79
CA HIS A 40 -11.17 1.75 -3.29
C HIS A 40 -12.17 2.36 -4.28
N ARG A 41 -12.21 1.82 -5.49
CA ARG A 41 -12.96 2.42 -6.60
C ARG A 41 -14.47 2.40 -6.39
N ALA A 42 -15.00 1.30 -5.83
CA ALA A 42 -16.44 1.14 -5.64
C ALA A 42 -16.97 1.96 -4.44
N ASP A 43 -16.12 2.17 -3.43
CA ASP A 43 -16.43 3.03 -2.29
C ASP A 43 -15.23 3.93 -1.94
N PRO A 44 -15.19 5.18 -2.42
CA PRO A 44 -14.08 6.08 -2.17
C PRO A 44 -13.92 6.55 -0.70
N ARG A 45 -14.79 6.11 0.20
CA ARG A 45 -14.58 6.30 1.64
C ARG A 45 -13.42 5.46 2.15
N ILE A 46 -13.21 4.30 1.51
CA ILE A 46 -12.14 3.37 1.85
C ILE A 46 -10.85 3.83 1.19
N VAL A 47 -9.87 4.14 2.03
CA VAL A 47 -8.53 4.56 1.61
C VAL A 47 -7.48 3.77 2.39
N TYR A 48 -6.51 3.26 1.67
CA TYR A 48 -5.31 2.65 2.26
C TYR A 48 -4.11 3.56 2.10
N ALA A 49 -3.25 3.59 3.11
CA ALA A 49 -1.95 4.22 3.04
C ALA A 49 -0.87 3.28 3.58
N SER A 50 0.24 3.18 2.87
CA SER A 50 1.49 2.69 3.44
C SER A 50 2.30 3.91 3.87
N VAL A 51 2.70 3.97 5.11
CA VAL A 51 3.47 5.10 5.65
C VAL A 51 4.81 4.59 6.14
N GLU A 52 5.89 5.18 5.62
CA GLU A 52 7.21 5.03 6.18
C GLU A 52 7.38 6.06 7.30
N GLN A 53 7.72 5.59 8.48
CA GLN A 53 8.26 6.45 9.52
C GLN A 53 9.65 5.96 9.86
N GLY A 54 10.62 6.87 9.83
CA GLY A 54 12.00 6.53 10.10
C GLY A 54 12.12 5.85 11.46
N GLU A 55 12.86 4.74 11.52
CA GLU A 55 13.23 4.12 12.78
C GLU A 55 13.94 5.18 13.62
N ARG A 56 13.30 5.68 14.64
CA ARG A 56 14.03 6.30 15.75
C ARG A 56 14.77 5.18 16.46
N TYR A 57 15.94 4.84 15.94
CA TYR A 57 16.85 3.98 16.64
C TYR A 57 17.32 4.73 17.90
N ASN A 58 16.53 4.62 18.93
CA ASN A 58 16.97 5.00 20.27
C ASN A 58 17.50 3.74 20.95
N ALA A 59 18.81 3.60 21.01
CA ALA A 59 19.49 2.46 21.63
C ALA A 59 19.16 2.27 23.13
N SER A 60 18.38 3.16 23.71
CA SER A 60 18.01 3.13 25.14
C SER A 60 16.54 2.78 25.40
N THR A 61 15.71 2.68 24.37
CA THR A 61 14.32 2.27 24.51
C THR A 61 14.08 1.06 23.64
N ALA A 62 13.82 -0.09 24.28
CA ALA A 62 13.31 -1.26 23.63
C ALA A 62 12.12 -0.87 22.73
N TYR A 63 12.21 -1.15 21.44
CA TYR A 63 11.14 -1.28 20.46
C TYR A 63 9.77 -0.73 20.92
N GLU A 64 9.62 0.56 21.06
CA GLU A 64 8.33 1.17 21.28
C GLU A 64 7.93 1.91 20.00
N GLU A 65 6.82 1.41 19.42
CA GLU A 65 6.02 1.95 18.34
C GLU A 65 6.65 1.91 16.94
N ARG A 66 6.55 0.75 16.30
CA ARG A 66 6.58 0.69 14.84
C ARG A 66 5.28 1.26 14.30
N VAL A 67 5.32 2.52 13.97
CA VAL A 67 4.21 3.21 13.28
C VAL A 67 4.39 3.24 11.77
N SER A 68 5.49 2.67 11.25
CA SER A 68 5.68 2.38 9.84
C SER A 68 4.84 1.16 9.48
N GLY A 69 3.97 1.28 8.48
CA GLY A 69 3.09 0.17 8.09
C GLY A 69 1.89 0.59 7.28
N ILE A 70 0.85 -0.22 7.38
CA ILE A 70 -0.41 -0.06 6.64
C ILE A 70 -1.45 0.59 7.53
N TYR A 71 -2.12 1.59 6.96
CA TYR A 71 -3.23 2.31 7.56
C TYR A 71 -4.45 2.20 6.65
N ARG A 72 -5.64 2.11 7.26
CA ARG A 72 -6.93 2.07 6.58
C ARG A 72 -7.84 3.16 7.11
N SER A 73 -8.52 3.85 6.22
CA SER A 73 -9.58 4.81 6.51
C SER A 73 -10.88 4.32 5.89
N GLU A 74 -12.01 4.58 6.58
CA GLU A 74 -13.37 4.33 6.09
C GLU A 74 -14.19 5.60 5.91
N ASP A 75 -13.55 6.77 6.04
CA ASP A 75 -14.18 8.08 6.03
C ASP A 75 -13.47 9.10 5.15
N ARG A 76 -12.89 8.63 4.03
CA ARG A 76 -12.13 9.48 3.08
C ARG A 76 -10.88 10.11 3.69
N GLY A 77 -10.23 9.40 4.61
CA GLY A 77 -9.00 9.86 5.25
C GLY A 77 -9.20 10.88 6.35
N ALA A 78 -10.38 10.98 6.94
CA ALA A 78 -10.60 11.83 8.11
C ALA A 78 -10.04 11.15 9.37
N SER A 79 -10.21 9.83 9.50
CA SER A 79 -9.60 9.02 10.53
C SER A 79 -8.97 7.75 9.95
N TRP A 80 -8.00 7.18 10.67
CA TRP A 80 -7.20 6.06 10.21
C TRP A 80 -6.98 5.03 11.31
N GLU A 81 -7.07 3.76 10.95
CA GLU A 81 -6.72 2.62 11.77
C GLU A 81 -5.37 2.06 11.31
N PHE A 82 -4.47 1.82 12.26
CA PHE A 82 -3.23 1.08 11.98
C PHE A 82 -3.56 -0.41 11.84
N MET A 83 -3.27 -0.98 10.68
CA MET A 83 -3.62 -2.36 10.36
C MET A 83 -2.49 -3.32 10.68
N SER A 84 -1.27 -3.01 10.27
CA SER A 84 -0.09 -3.83 10.50
C SER A 84 1.20 -3.07 10.20
N ASP A 85 2.32 -3.59 10.70
CA ASP A 85 3.67 -3.09 10.41
C ASP A 85 4.24 -3.62 9.08
N TRP A 86 3.40 -4.18 8.21
CA TRP A 86 3.83 -4.70 6.92
C TRP A 86 4.29 -3.58 6.00
N ASN A 87 5.59 -3.40 5.90
CA ASN A 87 6.22 -2.42 5.01
C ASN A 87 7.62 -2.95 4.64
N PRO A 88 7.72 -3.96 3.74
CA PRO A 88 8.96 -4.72 3.54
C PRO A 88 10.10 -3.90 2.91
N ARG A 89 9.79 -2.83 2.17
CA ARG A 89 10.80 -1.92 1.58
C ARG A 89 10.35 -0.47 1.63
N PRO A 90 10.29 0.13 2.82
CA PRO A 90 9.62 1.41 3.07
C PRO A 90 10.11 2.53 2.15
N MET A 91 11.42 2.74 2.04
CA MET A 91 12.00 3.86 1.29
C MET A 91 11.92 3.72 -0.22
N TYR A 92 11.68 2.51 -0.75
CA TYR A 92 11.85 2.26 -2.19
C TYR A 92 10.53 2.15 -2.94
N ALA A 93 9.62 1.29 -2.55
CA ALA A 93 8.45 1.03 -3.38
C ALA A 93 7.24 0.43 -2.67
N SER A 94 7.08 0.61 -1.37
CA SER A 94 5.88 0.15 -0.67
C SER A 94 4.66 0.94 -1.12
N GLN A 95 3.95 0.41 -2.13
CA GLN A 95 2.75 0.99 -2.70
C GLN A 95 1.62 0.01 -2.52
N PRO A 96 0.56 0.32 -1.74
CA PRO A 96 -0.64 -0.48 -1.69
C PRO A 96 -1.47 -0.29 -2.96
N LEU A 97 -2.17 -1.34 -3.37
CA LEU A 97 -3.22 -1.30 -4.36
C LEU A 97 -4.41 -2.08 -3.81
N VAL A 98 -5.54 -1.41 -3.59
CA VAL A 98 -6.79 -2.08 -3.21
C VAL A 98 -7.48 -2.66 -4.43
N ASP A 99 -7.99 -3.90 -4.31
CA ASP A 99 -8.81 -4.53 -5.34
C ASP A 99 -10.07 -3.68 -5.61
N PRO A 100 -10.40 -3.38 -6.87
CA PRO A 100 -11.55 -2.53 -7.19
C PRO A 100 -12.90 -3.11 -6.75
N ASN A 101 -12.99 -4.44 -6.52
CA ASN A 101 -14.22 -5.14 -6.20
C ASN A 101 -14.28 -5.66 -4.74
N ASP A 102 -13.14 -5.60 -4.01
CA ASP A 102 -13.03 -6.15 -2.67
C ASP A 102 -12.15 -5.23 -1.81
N ASP A 103 -12.77 -4.47 -0.92
CA ASP A 103 -12.08 -3.49 -0.08
C ASP A 103 -11.18 -4.12 0.99
N GLN A 104 -11.28 -5.45 1.22
CA GLN A 104 -10.41 -6.19 2.12
C GLN A 104 -9.17 -6.76 1.43
N ARG A 105 -9.21 -6.89 0.08
CA ARG A 105 -8.06 -7.35 -0.69
C ARG A 105 -7.16 -6.19 -1.07
N ILE A 106 -5.92 -6.23 -0.59
CA ILE A 106 -4.87 -5.28 -1.01
C ILE A 106 -3.62 -6.03 -1.47
N TYR A 107 -2.98 -5.47 -2.46
CA TYR A 107 -1.70 -5.93 -3.00
C TYR A 107 -0.61 -4.93 -2.62
N MET A 108 0.56 -5.43 -2.26
CA MET A 108 1.74 -4.59 -2.03
C MET A 108 2.73 -4.76 -3.16
N LEU A 109 3.14 -3.64 -3.73
CA LEU A 109 4.21 -3.60 -4.72
C LEU A 109 5.57 -3.68 -4.04
N ASN A 110 6.54 -4.17 -4.78
CA ASN A 110 7.92 -4.36 -4.35
C ASN A 110 8.08 -5.31 -3.16
N ALA A 111 8.30 -6.54 -3.44
CA ALA A 111 8.06 -7.74 -2.67
C ALA A 111 6.56 -8.07 -2.70
N TYR A 112 6.08 -8.47 -3.89
CA TYR A 112 4.69 -8.81 -4.11
C TYR A 112 4.14 -9.66 -2.98
N SER A 113 3.11 -9.12 -2.38
CA SER A 113 2.35 -9.76 -1.32
C SER A 113 0.93 -9.26 -1.35
N TYR A 114 0.02 -9.98 -0.71
CA TYR A 114 -1.36 -9.55 -0.62
C TYR A 114 -1.95 -9.82 0.77
N SER A 115 -2.99 -9.08 1.10
CA SER A 115 -3.86 -9.27 2.27
C SER A 115 -5.28 -9.52 1.81
N ASP A 116 -6.02 -10.35 2.54
CA ASP A 116 -7.46 -10.60 2.38
C ASP A 116 -8.27 -10.10 3.59
N ASP A 117 -7.63 -9.40 4.51
CA ASP A 117 -8.21 -8.98 5.79
C ASP A 117 -8.01 -7.48 6.07
N GLY A 118 -7.97 -6.69 5.00
CA GLY A 118 -7.83 -5.24 5.08
C GLY A 118 -6.45 -4.77 5.53
N GLY A 119 -5.41 -5.57 5.30
CA GLY A 119 -4.03 -5.20 5.62
C GLY A 119 -3.55 -5.62 7.00
N ARG A 120 -4.31 -6.47 7.72
CA ARG A 120 -3.91 -6.98 9.03
C ARG A 120 -2.84 -8.06 8.92
N THR A 121 -2.99 -8.96 7.95
CA THR A 121 -2.01 -10.00 7.66
C THR A 121 -1.67 -10.03 6.18
N PHE A 122 -0.45 -10.47 5.85
CA PHE A 122 0.02 -10.54 4.47
C PHE A 122 0.53 -11.92 4.10
N THR A 123 0.19 -12.36 2.89
CA THR A 123 0.67 -13.58 2.27
C THR A 123 1.66 -13.21 1.16
N VAL A 124 2.82 -13.86 1.17
CA VAL A 124 3.78 -13.84 0.05
C VAL A 124 3.59 -15.13 -0.74
N PRO A 125 3.12 -15.08 -1.99
CA PRO A 125 2.95 -16.28 -2.81
C PRO A 125 4.28 -17.03 -2.98
N ARG A 126 4.21 -18.36 -2.97
CA ARG A 126 5.43 -19.20 -3.09
C ARG A 126 5.97 -19.26 -4.52
N ASP A 127 5.11 -19.13 -5.51
CA ASP A 127 5.46 -19.22 -6.94
C ASP A 127 5.36 -17.84 -7.60
N HIS A 128 6.30 -17.00 -7.25
CA HIS A 128 6.52 -15.71 -7.92
C HIS A 128 7.77 -15.82 -8.80
N ARG A 129 7.65 -16.46 -9.95
CA ARG A 129 8.74 -16.63 -10.94
C ARG A 129 9.12 -15.34 -11.66
N THR A 130 8.77 -14.21 -11.11
CA THR A 130 9.06 -12.91 -11.65
C THR A 130 10.22 -12.28 -10.91
N HIS A 131 10.87 -11.34 -11.53
CA HIS A 131 11.89 -10.52 -10.87
C HIS A 131 11.25 -9.78 -9.68
N GLY A 132 11.97 -9.56 -8.59
CA GLY A 132 11.53 -8.60 -7.56
C GLY A 132 11.44 -7.19 -8.17
N ASP A 133 11.12 -6.17 -7.41
CA ASP A 133 10.96 -4.79 -7.88
C ASP A 133 9.69 -4.58 -8.74
N ASP A 134 8.59 -5.13 -8.27
CA ASP A 134 7.28 -4.94 -8.89
C ASP A 134 6.94 -3.45 -9.01
N ARG A 135 6.61 -3.02 -10.24
CA ARG A 135 6.31 -1.62 -10.57
C ARG A 135 4.82 -1.37 -10.71
N LEU A 136 4.08 -2.39 -11.09
CA LEU A 136 2.66 -2.29 -11.35
C LEU A 136 1.97 -3.59 -10.97
N VAL A 137 0.85 -3.45 -10.30
CA VAL A 137 -0.22 -4.44 -10.26
C VAL A 137 -1.48 -3.77 -10.80
N TRP A 138 -2.19 -4.45 -11.66
CA TRP A 138 -3.50 -4.06 -12.15
C TRP A 138 -4.47 -5.20 -11.94
N VAL A 139 -5.64 -4.90 -11.37
CA VAL A 139 -6.73 -5.85 -11.17
C VAL A 139 -7.86 -5.49 -12.11
N ASN A 140 -8.40 -6.48 -12.81
CA ASN A 140 -9.55 -6.28 -13.68
C ASN A 140 -10.75 -5.81 -12.85
N PRO A 141 -11.33 -4.63 -13.17
CA PRO A 141 -12.47 -4.10 -12.39
C PRO A 141 -13.76 -4.91 -12.54
N ASP A 142 -13.81 -5.83 -13.51
CA ASP A 142 -14.97 -6.70 -13.76
C ASP A 142 -14.73 -8.15 -13.27
N ASP A 143 -13.49 -8.52 -12.94
CA ASP A 143 -13.11 -9.86 -12.47
C ASP A 143 -11.81 -9.81 -11.66
N SER A 144 -11.90 -9.84 -10.34
CA SER A 144 -10.73 -9.82 -9.44
C SER A 144 -9.80 -11.04 -9.58
N ASN A 145 -10.23 -12.12 -10.24
CA ASN A 145 -9.32 -13.24 -10.53
C ASN A 145 -8.26 -12.85 -11.56
N HIS A 146 -8.58 -11.91 -12.46
CA HIS A 146 -7.66 -11.47 -13.50
C HIS A 146 -6.77 -10.31 -13.00
N VAL A 147 -5.51 -10.63 -12.75
CA VAL A 147 -4.49 -9.71 -12.25
C VAL A 147 -3.31 -9.67 -13.20
N LEU A 148 -2.82 -8.48 -13.51
CA LEU A 148 -1.57 -8.27 -14.22
C LEU A 148 -0.53 -7.73 -13.24
N LYS A 149 0.69 -8.23 -13.36
CA LYS A 149 1.85 -7.74 -12.60
C LYS A 149 2.99 -7.46 -13.56
N ALA A 150 3.63 -6.29 -13.41
CA ALA A 150 4.80 -5.93 -14.18
C ALA A 150 5.97 -5.59 -13.25
N ASP A 151 7.13 -6.09 -13.59
CA ASP A 151 8.39 -5.88 -12.91
C ASP A 151 9.54 -5.68 -13.91
N ASP A 152 10.77 -5.54 -13.42
CA ASP A 152 11.95 -5.34 -14.27
C ASP A 152 12.27 -6.57 -15.17
N GLY A 153 11.65 -7.71 -14.92
CA GLY A 153 11.80 -8.94 -15.70
C GLY A 153 10.67 -9.20 -16.70
N GLY A 154 9.59 -8.39 -16.70
CA GLY A 154 8.52 -8.51 -17.68
C GLY A 154 7.10 -8.43 -17.13
N LEU A 155 6.21 -9.25 -17.68
CA LEU A 155 4.79 -9.26 -17.38
C LEU A 155 4.34 -10.63 -16.90
N GLY A 156 3.63 -10.67 -15.78
CA GLY A 156 2.89 -11.82 -15.28
C GLY A 156 1.39 -11.62 -15.40
N ILE A 157 0.66 -12.69 -15.73
CA ILE A 157 -0.80 -12.71 -15.81
C ILE A 157 -1.29 -13.78 -14.84
N SER A 158 -2.21 -13.40 -13.97
CA SER A 158 -2.89 -14.29 -13.03
C SER A 158 -4.38 -14.39 -13.35
N TYR A 159 -4.96 -15.56 -13.07
CA TYR A 159 -6.39 -15.82 -13.12
C TYR A 159 -6.92 -16.41 -11.80
N ASP A 160 -6.17 -16.23 -10.72
CA ASP A 160 -6.49 -16.71 -9.38
C ASP A 160 -6.16 -15.65 -8.31
N ARG A 161 -6.49 -14.39 -8.60
CA ARG A 161 -6.29 -13.24 -7.71
C ARG A 161 -4.82 -12.96 -7.38
N GLY A 162 -3.90 -13.41 -8.22
CA GLY A 162 -2.46 -13.16 -8.02
C GLY A 162 -1.75 -14.20 -7.15
N ASP A 163 -2.34 -15.38 -6.92
CA ASP A 163 -1.67 -16.48 -6.23
C ASP A 163 -0.60 -17.13 -7.10
N HIS A 164 -0.88 -17.26 -8.42
CA HIS A 164 0.07 -17.77 -9.40
C HIS A 164 0.08 -16.87 -10.63
N PHE A 165 1.25 -16.75 -11.25
CA PHE A 165 1.43 -15.95 -12.46
C PHE A 165 1.95 -16.79 -13.62
N LEU A 166 1.29 -16.63 -14.76
CA LEU A 166 1.80 -17.04 -16.06
C LEU A 166 2.73 -15.95 -16.58
N TYR A 167 3.99 -16.27 -16.74
CA TYR A 167 4.99 -15.32 -17.19
C TYR A 167 4.99 -15.18 -18.72
N VAL A 168 4.92 -13.97 -19.22
CA VAL A 168 4.93 -13.67 -20.66
C VAL A 168 6.38 -13.58 -21.13
N THR A 169 6.87 -14.64 -21.80
CA THR A 169 8.30 -14.82 -22.15
C THR A 169 8.68 -14.24 -23.53
N ASN A 170 7.72 -13.73 -24.28
CA ASN A 170 7.94 -13.23 -25.64
C ASN A 170 7.89 -11.71 -25.77
N LEU A 171 7.95 -11.00 -24.66
CA LEU A 171 8.11 -9.55 -24.67
C LEU A 171 9.60 -9.19 -24.83
N PRO A 172 9.90 -8.17 -25.64
CA PRO A 172 11.26 -7.63 -25.74
C PRO A 172 11.53 -6.73 -24.52
N VAL A 173 12.02 -7.32 -23.46
CA VAL A 173 12.44 -6.61 -22.22
C VAL A 173 13.93 -6.78 -22.02
#